data_53d28f8c2cc537c970a0bdd7b584c665
#
_entry.id   53d28f8c2cc537c970a0bdd7b584c665
#
_cell.length_a   1.000
_cell.length_b   1.000
_cell.length_c   1.000
_cell.angle_alpha   90.00
_cell.angle_beta   90.00
_cell.angle_gamma   90.00
#
_symmetry.space_group_name_H-M   'P 1'
#
loop_
_entity.id
_entity.type
_entity.pdbx_description
1 polymer ?
#
loop_
_entity_poly.entity_id
_entity_poly.type
_entity_poly.pdbx_seq_one_letter_code
_entity_poly.pdbx_strand_id
1 'polypeptide(L)'
;MSDISNQRLGFYIIVAAAIIVLIWGLRGLAGIINPILLAAVITVTLLPVPNALGKRGLKTGPSLLLTILLVVIFIVGFTWLVLASIGSMNNELPAYATSFEAQQQSAETASSTIEQIAESAMRMVNRQQFNQVFAGLLAVFGSLVSQMFLTLLIFVFMLYTALSLPNLTRLGINAESGMLNEAIGLTSNVRRYMALTAFVNLLVGIGDALLLWYFGVPYALLWGLIAWVLGFIPAVGFWIALIPPVLLAYAMFGTQTALIIFIGYVLINGTAANVISPRVLGKGLSISPLIVFVSVFIWGWLLGGIGAILAIPLTMLLIAILGGFPHTQWLARLMSYVPGSEKEGDAEAMDQAKGFLSGLRQRIPSPRSGGRSQDAAKPGAAGQDQTPAP
;
A
#
# COMPACT_ATOMS: atom_id res chain seq x y z
N MET A 1 17.71 -20.00 39.24
CA MET A 1 17.82 -19.27 37.91
C MET A 1 17.10 -19.99 36.76
N SER A 2 16.86 -21.30 36.82
CA SER A 2 16.16 -22.10 35.80
C SER A 2 14.65 -21.83 35.69
N ASP A 3 13.96 -21.53 36.79
CA ASP A 3 12.50 -21.31 36.78
C ASP A 3 12.05 -20.03 36.08
N ILE A 4 12.83 -18.94 36.16
CA ILE A 4 12.51 -17.67 35.53
C ILE A 4 12.65 -17.75 34.00
N SER A 5 13.59 -18.57 33.51
CA SER A 5 13.77 -18.80 32.07
C SER A 5 12.62 -19.62 31.48
N ASN A 6 12.15 -20.63 32.21
CA ASN A 6 11.04 -21.48 31.78
C ASN A 6 9.67 -20.73 31.76
N GLN A 7 9.44 -19.83 32.72
CA GLN A 7 8.25 -19.01 32.76
C GLN A 7 8.20 -18.01 31.57
N ARG A 8 9.36 -17.42 31.23
CA ARG A 8 9.46 -16.53 30.07
C ARG A 8 9.27 -17.29 28.74
N LEU A 9 9.85 -18.48 28.64
CA LEU A 9 9.68 -19.34 27.48
C LEU A 9 8.21 -19.75 27.31
N GLY A 10 7.53 -20.16 28.38
CA GLY A 10 6.10 -20.48 28.37
C GLY A 10 5.24 -19.29 27.92
N PHE A 11 5.54 -18.09 28.42
CA PHE A 11 4.86 -16.87 28.02
C PHE A 11 5.02 -16.60 26.49
N TYR A 12 6.23 -16.70 25.94
CA TYR A 12 6.46 -16.49 24.51
C TYR A 12 5.76 -17.54 23.64
N ILE A 13 5.69 -18.80 24.09
CA ILE A 13 4.96 -19.86 23.38
C ILE A 13 3.46 -19.56 23.35
N ILE A 14 2.87 -19.13 24.47
CA ILE A 14 1.46 -18.77 24.55
C ILE A 14 1.16 -17.57 23.65
N VAL A 15 2.00 -16.53 23.66
CA VAL A 15 1.85 -15.36 22.79
C VAL A 15 1.96 -15.76 21.32
N ALA A 16 2.94 -16.59 20.95
CA ALA A 16 3.08 -17.09 19.58
C ALA A 16 1.85 -17.91 19.14
N ALA A 17 1.36 -18.81 20.01
CA ALA A 17 0.15 -19.58 19.75
C ALA A 17 -1.09 -18.69 19.58
N ALA A 18 -1.25 -17.67 20.43
CA ALA A 18 -2.34 -16.70 20.33
C ALA A 18 -2.29 -15.91 19.02
N ILE A 19 -1.10 -15.48 18.58
CA ILE A 19 -0.91 -14.80 17.29
C ILE A 19 -1.29 -15.73 16.13
N ILE A 20 -0.89 -17.00 16.16
CA ILE A 20 -1.24 -17.97 15.11
C ILE A 20 -2.75 -18.16 15.06
N VAL A 21 -3.42 -18.36 16.21
CA VAL A 21 -4.88 -18.50 16.29
C VAL A 21 -5.58 -17.25 15.74
N LEU A 22 -5.09 -16.05 16.10
CA LEU A 22 -5.64 -14.79 15.62
C LEU A 22 -5.50 -14.62 14.11
N ILE A 23 -4.34 -14.98 13.55
CA ILE A 23 -4.08 -14.96 12.11
C ILE A 23 -5.03 -15.92 11.36
N TRP A 24 -5.17 -17.17 11.85
CA TRP A 24 -6.08 -18.15 11.26
C TRP A 24 -7.55 -17.72 11.40
N GLY A 25 -7.92 -17.16 12.54
CA GLY A 25 -9.25 -16.58 12.77
C GLY A 25 -9.57 -15.44 11.81
N LEU A 26 -8.66 -14.48 11.65
CA LEU A 26 -8.82 -13.38 10.69
C LEU A 26 -8.97 -13.89 9.26
N ARG A 27 -8.17 -14.86 8.85
CA ARG A 27 -8.26 -15.47 7.53
C ARG A 27 -9.59 -16.21 7.32
N GLY A 28 -10.05 -16.94 8.32
CA GLY A 28 -11.35 -17.62 8.27
C GLY A 28 -12.54 -16.66 8.19
N LEU A 29 -12.40 -15.48 8.78
CA LEU A 29 -13.42 -14.42 8.78
C LEU A 29 -13.26 -13.43 7.61
N ALA A 30 -12.31 -13.64 6.70
CA ALA A 30 -12.03 -12.72 5.58
C ALA A 30 -13.29 -12.41 4.75
N GLY A 31 -14.16 -13.38 4.53
CA GLY A 31 -15.43 -13.18 3.80
C GLY A 31 -16.37 -12.15 4.45
N ILE A 32 -16.29 -11.95 5.76
CA ILE A 32 -17.08 -10.96 6.52
C ILE A 32 -16.29 -9.66 6.70
N ILE A 33 -15.00 -9.77 7.00
CA ILE A 33 -14.13 -8.63 7.30
C ILE A 33 -13.88 -7.78 6.04
N ASN A 34 -13.66 -8.41 4.89
CA ASN A 34 -13.36 -7.73 3.64
C ASN A 34 -14.42 -6.70 3.22
N PRO A 35 -15.73 -7.03 3.16
CA PRO A 35 -16.76 -6.04 2.84
C PRO A 35 -16.81 -4.88 3.85
N ILE A 36 -16.54 -5.14 5.14
CA ILE A 36 -16.52 -4.11 6.19
C ILE A 36 -15.35 -3.15 5.97
N LEU A 37 -14.15 -3.68 5.77
CA LEU A 37 -12.95 -2.88 5.52
C LEU A 37 -13.05 -2.07 4.23
N LEU A 38 -13.54 -2.69 3.16
CA LEU A 38 -13.74 -2.02 1.88
C LEU A 38 -14.79 -0.90 2.01
N ALA A 39 -15.93 -1.18 2.67
CA ALA A 39 -16.95 -0.17 2.93
C ALA A 39 -16.43 0.98 3.80
N ALA A 40 -15.62 0.69 4.82
CA ALA A 40 -15.00 1.71 5.68
C ALA A 40 -14.08 2.64 4.86
N VAL A 41 -13.21 2.06 4.03
CA VAL A 41 -12.30 2.84 3.17
C VAL A 41 -13.06 3.65 2.13
N ILE A 42 -14.08 3.07 1.48
CA ILE A 42 -14.94 3.79 0.53
C ILE A 42 -15.67 4.93 1.25
N THR A 43 -16.22 4.70 2.44
CA THR A 43 -16.92 5.73 3.23
C THR A 43 -15.98 6.89 3.57
N VAL A 44 -14.79 6.60 4.10
CA VAL A 44 -13.79 7.62 4.44
C VAL A 44 -13.37 8.41 3.20
N THR A 45 -13.19 7.74 2.07
CA THR A 45 -12.78 8.36 0.80
C THR A 45 -13.85 9.26 0.22
N LEU A 46 -15.12 8.83 0.27
CA LEU A 46 -16.24 9.55 -0.32
C LEU A 46 -16.93 10.55 0.62
N LEU A 47 -16.60 10.56 1.92
CA LEU A 47 -17.16 11.50 2.90
C LEU A 47 -17.10 12.99 2.49
N PRO A 48 -16.08 13.48 1.75
CA PRO A 48 -16.08 14.85 1.24
C PRO A 48 -17.20 15.15 0.26
N VAL A 49 -17.72 14.16 -0.46
CA VAL A 49 -18.74 14.35 -1.51
C VAL A 49 -20.04 14.89 -0.92
N PRO A 50 -20.69 14.21 0.06
CA PRO A 50 -21.90 14.75 0.68
C PRO A 50 -21.64 16.06 1.43
N ASN A 51 -20.45 16.24 2.01
CA ASN A 51 -20.07 17.49 2.69
C ASN A 51 -19.93 18.66 1.68
N ALA A 52 -19.36 18.41 0.51
CA ALA A 52 -19.27 19.42 -0.55
C ALA A 52 -20.63 19.79 -1.13
N LEU A 53 -21.53 18.81 -1.29
CA LEU A 53 -22.91 19.03 -1.71
C LEU A 53 -23.69 19.83 -0.67
N GLY A 54 -23.49 19.56 0.63
CA GLY A 54 -24.06 20.32 1.72
C GLY A 54 -23.62 21.79 1.73
N LYS A 55 -22.34 22.06 1.45
CA LYS A 55 -21.82 23.44 1.29
C LYS A 55 -22.43 24.18 0.09
N ARG A 56 -22.97 23.48 -0.90
CA ARG A 56 -23.69 24.04 -2.05
C ARG A 56 -25.18 24.22 -1.82
N GLY A 57 -25.65 24.04 -0.57
CA GLY A 57 -27.03 24.28 -0.17
C GLY A 57 -27.94 23.04 -0.20
N LEU A 58 -27.43 21.84 -0.52
CA LEU A 58 -28.22 20.63 -0.43
C LEU A 58 -28.37 20.20 1.05
N LYS A 59 -29.60 19.82 1.42
CA LYS A 59 -29.86 19.22 2.75
C LYS A 59 -29.12 17.87 2.86
N THR A 60 -28.83 17.43 4.08
CA THR A 60 -28.09 16.18 4.37
C THR A 60 -28.72 14.96 3.69
N GLY A 61 -30.05 14.84 3.68
CA GLY A 61 -30.76 13.71 3.05
C GLY A 61 -30.51 13.60 1.54
N PRO A 62 -30.83 14.63 0.73
CA PRO A 62 -30.53 14.61 -0.73
C PRO A 62 -29.04 14.44 -1.04
N SER A 63 -28.15 15.05 -0.26
CA SER A 63 -26.69 14.90 -0.43
C SER A 63 -26.23 13.45 -0.21
N LEU A 64 -26.77 12.79 0.79
CA LEU A 64 -26.52 11.37 1.07
C LEU A 64 -27.07 10.49 -0.05
N LEU A 65 -28.32 10.71 -0.47
CA LEU A 65 -28.95 9.96 -1.57
C LEU A 65 -28.15 10.07 -2.87
N LEU A 66 -27.68 11.26 -3.22
CA LEU A 66 -26.90 11.48 -4.43
C LEU A 66 -25.54 10.75 -4.37
N THR A 67 -24.89 10.74 -3.19
CA THR A 67 -23.64 10.01 -2.99
C THR A 67 -23.84 8.51 -3.10
N ILE A 68 -24.91 7.98 -2.50
CA ILE A 68 -25.26 6.55 -2.61
C ILE A 68 -25.59 6.21 -4.06
N LEU A 69 -26.38 7.02 -4.75
CA LEU A 69 -26.74 6.81 -6.14
C LEU A 69 -25.51 6.76 -7.03
N LEU A 70 -24.53 7.63 -6.85
CA LEU A 70 -23.26 7.62 -7.57
C LEU A 70 -22.53 6.27 -7.39
N VAL A 71 -22.44 5.77 -6.15
CA VAL A 71 -21.78 4.49 -5.86
C VAL A 71 -22.59 3.32 -6.46
N VAL A 72 -23.93 3.36 -6.37
CA VAL A 72 -24.79 2.33 -6.97
C VAL A 72 -24.62 2.28 -8.49
N ILE A 73 -24.64 3.43 -9.16
CA ILE A 73 -24.43 3.50 -10.62
C ILE A 73 -23.07 2.93 -10.98
N PHE A 74 -22.02 3.29 -10.22
CA PHE A 74 -20.68 2.74 -10.42
C PHE A 74 -20.65 1.22 -10.24
N ILE A 75 -21.20 0.68 -9.14
CA ILE A 75 -21.23 -0.75 -8.86
C ILE A 75 -22.04 -1.50 -9.93
N VAL A 76 -23.20 -1.00 -10.31
CA VAL A 76 -24.07 -1.64 -11.34
C VAL A 76 -23.36 -1.63 -12.69
N GLY A 77 -22.78 -0.48 -13.11
CA GLY A 77 -22.05 -0.37 -14.36
C GLY A 77 -20.80 -1.27 -14.39
N PHE A 78 -20.04 -1.29 -13.29
CA PHE A 78 -18.89 -2.20 -13.12
C PHE A 78 -19.31 -3.66 -13.24
N THR A 79 -20.33 -4.07 -12.47
CA THR A 79 -20.85 -5.44 -12.47
C THR A 79 -21.33 -5.84 -13.85
N TRP A 80 -22.11 -4.96 -14.52
CA TRP A 80 -22.60 -5.24 -15.86
C TRP A 80 -21.46 -5.39 -16.88
N LEU A 81 -20.46 -4.51 -16.84
CA LEU A 81 -19.30 -4.58 -17.74
C LEU A 81 -18.52 -5.89 -17.51
N VAL A 82 -18.25 -6.24 -16.26
CA VAL A 82 -17.52 -7.47 -15.91
C VAL A 82 -18.29 -8.70 -16.36
N LEU A 83 -19.58 -8.82 -16.03
CA LEU A 83 -20.39 -9.98 -16.37
C LEU A 83 -20.60 -10.11 -17.89
N ALA A 84 -20.85 -9.01 -18.60
CA ALA A 84 -20.95 -9.01 -20.03
C ALA A 84 -19.66 -9.47 -20.72
N SER A 85 -18.53 -8.97 -20.23
CA SER A 85 -17.20 -9.34 -20.74
C SER A 85 -16.85 -10.79 -20.43
N ILE A 86 -17.18 -11.29 -19.23
CA ILE A 86 -16.99 -12.71 -18.87
C ILE A 86 -17.80 -13.62 -19.80
N GLY A 87 -19.06 -13.27 -20.04
CA GLY A 87 -19.94 -14.06 -20.93
C GLY A 87 -19.39 -14.17 -22.35
N SER A 88 -19.02 -13.04 -22.95
CA SER A 88 -18.43 -13.01 -24.30
C SER A 88 -17.07 -13.71 -24.36
N MET A 89 -16.21 -13.42 -23.40
CA MET A 89 -14.86 -14.00 -23.35
C MET A 89 -14.86 -15.51 -23.20
N ASN A 90 -15.75 -16.10 -22.40
CA ASN A 90 -15.83 -17.55 -22.24
C ASN A 90 -16.17 -18.25 -23.58
N ASN A 91 -16.95 -17.60 -24.45
CA ASN A 91 -17.29 -18.14 -25.75
C ASN A 91 -16.14 -18.02 -26.77
N GLU A 92 -15.35 -16.96 -26.68
CA GLU A 92 -14.28 -16.65 -27.64
C GLU A 92 -12.90 -17.16 -27.20
N LEU A 93 -12.70 -17.41 -25.92
CA LEU A 93 -11.43 -17.86 -25.35
C LEU A 93 -10.83 -19.11 -26.03
N PRO A 94 -11.61 -20.15 -26.41
CA PRO A 94 -11.08 -21.29 -27.15
C PRO A 94 -10.49 -20.91 -28.51
N ALA A 95 -11.12 -19.95 -29.22
CA ALA A 95 -10.61 -19.45 -30.50
C ALA A 95 -9.32 -18.65 -30.31
N TYR A 96 -9.25 -17.78 -29.30
CA TYR A 96 -8.03 -17.05 -28.97
C TYR A 96 -6.89 -17.99 -28.56
N ALA A 97 -7.16 -19.04 -27.81
CA ALA A 97 -6.16 -20.03 -27.44
C ALA A 97 -5.63 -20.79 -28.67
N THR A 98 -6.49 -21.10 -29.64
CA THR A 98 -6.07 -21.73 -30.90
C THR A 98 -5.25 -20.78 -31.76
N SER A 99 -5.66 -19.50 -31.85
CA SER A 99 -4.91 -18.47 -32.56
C SER A 99 -3.53 -18.23 -31.90
N PHE A 100 -3.47 -18.28 -30.58
CA PHE A 100 -2.22 -18.15 -29.81
C PHE A 100 -1.22 -19.26 -30.18
N GLU A 101 -1.68 -20.52 -30.24
CA GLU A 101 -0.86 -21.67 -30.69
C GLU A 101 -0.40 -21.52 -32.14
N ALA A 102 -1.29 -21.08 -33.03
CA ALA A 102 -0.96 -20.86 -34.44
C ALA A 102 0.11 -19.78 -34.62
N GLN A 103 0.01 -18.68 -33.85
CA GLN A 103 1.05 -17.64 -33.87
C GLN A 103 2.39 -18.15 -33.38
N GLN A 104 2.44 -19.00 -32.34
CA GLN A 104 3.68 -19.61 -31.89
C GLN A 104 4.36 -20.50 -32.95
N GLN A 105 3.56 -21.22 -33.74
CA GLN A 105 4.04 -22.07 -34.82
C GLN A 105 4.53 -21.28 -36.03
N SER A 106 3.90 -20.13 -36.33
CA SER A 106 4.21 -19.27 -37.45
C SER A 106 5.42 -18.35 -37.21
N ALA A 107 5.88 -18.26 -35.98
CA ALA A 107 6.88 -17.27 -35.52
C ALA A 107 8.34 -17.64 -35.88
N GLU A 108 8.57 -18.32 -37.02
CA GLU A 108 9.93 -18.68 -37.48
C GLU A 108 10.72 -17.52 -38.13
N THR A 109 10.10 -16.36 -38.35
CA THR A 109 10.61 -15.24 -39.13
C THR A 109 10.84 -13.94 -38.38
N ALA A 110 11.19 -13.99 -37.08
CA ALA A 110 11.50 -12.78 -36.33
C ALA A 110 12.72 -12.05 -36.86
N SER A 111 12.54 -10.83 -37.31
CA SER A 111 13.58 -10.03 -38.03
C SER A 111 14.49 -9.25 -37.08
N SER A 112 14.08 -9.01 -35.81
CA SER A 112 14.85 -8.25 -34.83
C SER A 112 15.14 -9.05 -33.56
N THR A 113 16.25 -8.73 -32.87
CA THR A 113 16.62 -9.34 -31.58
C THR A 113 15.52 -9.19 -30.52
N ILE A 114 14.82 -8.04 -30.53
CA ILE A 114 13.75 -7.78 -29.56
C ILE A 114 12.53 -8.65 -29.84
N GLU A 115 12.17 -8.84 -31.12
CA GLU A 115 11.09 -9.75 -31.51
C GLU A 115 11.43 -11.20 -31.13
N GLN A 116 12.67 -11.64 -31.33
CA GLN A 116 13.13 -12.96 -30.92
C GLN A 116 13.02 -13.18 -29.42
N ILE A 117 13.35 -12.18 -28.59
CA ILE A 117 13.20 -12.25 -27.13
C ILE A 117 11.70 -12.33 -26.77
N ALA A 118 10.85 -11.49 -27.38
CA ALA A 118 9.43 -11.49 -27.14
C ALA A 118 8.77 -12.83 -27.51
N GLU A 119 9.13 -13.40 -28.68
CA GLU A 119 8.67 -14.72 -29.09
C GLU A 119 9.14 -15.83 -28.17
N SER A 120 10.40 -15.78 -27.73
CA SER A 120 10.91 -16.75 -26.77
C SER A 120 10.12 -16.73 -25.45
N ALA A 121 9.76 -15.53 -24.97
CA ALA A 121 8.91 -15.38 -23.80
C ALA A 121 7.49 -15.92 -24.04
N MET A 122 6.90 -15.66 -25.21
CA MET A 122 5.55 -16.17 -25.56
C MET A 122 5.54 -17.69 -25.72
N ARG A 123 6.63 -18.31 -26.23
CA ARG A 123 6.76 -19.77 -26.32
C ARG A 123 6.84 -20.47 -24.95
N MET A 124 7.18 -19.76 -23.88
CA MET A 124 7.13 -20.31 -22.52
C MET A 124 5.69 -20.47 -22.00
N VAL A 125 4.73 -19.80 -22.63
CA VAL A 125 3.31 -19.86 -22.23
C VAL A 125 2.63 -20.91 -23.09
N ASN A 126 2.14 -21.99 -22.48
CA ASN A 126 1.34 -23.00 -23.18
C ASN A 126 -0.16 -22.66 -23.13
N ARG A 127 -0.98 -23.37 -23.92
CA ARG A 127 -2.44 -23.17 -23.98
C ARG A 127 -3.11 -23.26 -22.60
N GLN A 128 -2.64 -24.18 -21.74
CA GLN A 128 -3.19 -24.34 -20.41
C GLN A 128 -2.92 -23.10 -19.55
N GLN A 129 -1.71 -22.58 -19.60
CA GLN A 129 -1.33 -21.35 -18.89
C GLN A 129 -2.07 -20.12 -19.44
N PHE A 130 -2.22 -20.01 -20.76
CA PHE A 130 -3.06 -18.99 -21.40
C PHE A 130 -4.48 -19.01 -20.80
N ASN A 131 -5.13 -20.16 -20.83
CA ASN A 131 -6.50 -20.30 -20.27
C ASN A 131 -6.53 -20.01 -18.75
N GLN A 132 -5.53 -20.45 -17.98
CA GLN A 132 -5.46 -20.22 -16.54
C GLN A 132 -5.34 -18.73 -16.18
N VAL A 133 -4.58 -17.94 -16.96
CA VAL A 133 -4.47 -16.49 -16.74
C VAL A 133 -5.83 -15.83 -16.84
N PHE A 134 -6.58 -16.11 -17.91
CA PHE A 134 -7.90 -15.52 -18.10
C PHE A 134 -8.91 -16.04 -17.08
N ALA A 135 -8.99 -17.36 -16.87
CA ALA A 135 -9.90 -17.96 -15.89
C ALA A 135 -9.63 -17.46 -14.46
N GLY A 136 -8.35 -17.33 -14.08
CA GLY A 136 -7.97 -16.81 -12.77
C GLY A 136 -8.41 -15.36 -12.56
N LEU A 137 -8.22 -14.50 -13.56
CA LEU A 137 -8.69 -13.12 -13.49
C LEU A 137 -10.23 -13.03 -13.43
N LEU A 138 -10.91 -13.76 -14.29
CA LEU A 138 -12.38 -13.80 -14.29
C LEU A 138 -12.94 -14.27 -12.95
N ALA A 139 -12.30 -15.26 -12.31
CA ALA A 139 -12.68 -15.75 -10.97
C ALA A 139 -12.47 -14.67 -9.90
N VAL A 140 -11.34 -13.95 -9.93
CA VAL A 140 -11.06 -12.84 -8.99
C VAL A 140 -12.12 -11.74 -9.15
N PHE A 141 -12.37 -11.28 -10.38
CA PHE A 141 -13.34 -10.22 -10.61
C PHE A 141 -14.79 -10.67 -10.33
N GLY A 142 -15.13 -11.90 -10.63
CA GLY A 142 -16.41 -12.50 -10.23
C GLY A 142 -16.60 -12.53 -8.70
N SER A 143 -15.55 -12.84 -7.95
CA SER A 143 -15.58 -12.79 -6.49
C SER A 143 -15.72 -11.37 -5.94
N LEU A 144 -15.09 -10.37 -6.56
CA LEU A 144 -15.27 -8.96 -6.21
C LEU A 144 -16.71 -8.52 -6.42
N VAL A 145 -17.32 -8.87 -7.55
CA VAL A 145 -18.73 -8.58 -7.85
C VAL A 145 -19.65 -9.18 -6.79
N SER A 146 -19.44 -10.44 -6.37
CA SER A 146 -20.27 -11.09 -5.35
C SER A 146 -20.19 -10.39 -3.99
N GLN A 147 -19.06 -9.78 -3.65
CA GLN A 147 -18.86 -9.05 -2.39
C GLN A 147 -19.38 -7.60 -2.45
N MET A 148 -19.60 -7.03 -3.64
CA MET A 148 -20.01 -5.63 -3.80
C MET A 148 -21.38 -5.32 -3.18
N PHE A 149 -22.31 -6.28 -3.23
CA PHE A 149 -23.64 -6.08 -2.64
C PHE A 149 -23.57 -5.90 -1.12
N LEU A 150 -22.84 -6.77 -0.43
CA LEU A 150 -22.64 -6.67 1.02
C LEU A 150 -21.84 -5.41 1.38
N THR A 151 -20.82 -5.10 0.59
CA THR A 151 -20.02 -3.86 0.74
C THR A 151 -20.91 -2.63 0.59
N LEU A 152 -21.81 -2.59 -0.40
CA LEU A 152 -22.74 -1.49 -0.62
C LEU A 152 -23.68 -1.31 0.58
N LEU A 153 -24.25 -2.41 1.08
CA LEU A 153 -25.13 -2.37 2.25
C LEU A 153 -24.42 -1.78 3.45
N ILE A 154 -23.22 -2.25 3.78
CA ILE A 154 -22.41 -1.76 4.89
C ILE A 154 -22.01 -0.30 4.66
N PHE A 155 -21.61 0.06 3.42
CA PHE A 155 -21.27 1.43 3.05
C PHE A 155 -22.42 2.41 3.32
N VAL A 156 -23.64 2.06 2.93
CA VAL A 156 -24.82 2.90 3.17
C VAL A 156 -25.02 3.16 4.66
N PHE A 157 -24.94 2.11 5.49
CA PHE A 157 -25.06 2.26 6.94
C PHE A 157 -23.90 3.08 7.53
N MET A 158 -22.66 2.83 7.10
CA MET A 158 -21.50 3.59 7.58
C MET A 158 -21.57 5.07 7.18
N LEU A 159 -21.96 5.36 5.92
CA LEU A 159 -22.08 6.72 5.44
C LEU A 159 -23.20 7.48 6.19
N TYR A 160 -24.36 6.83 6.37
CA TYR A 160 -25.47 7.39 7.17
C TYR A 160 -25.01 7.69 8.60
N THR A 161 -24.35 6.74 9.26
CA THR A 161 -23.83 6.90 10.62
C THR A 161 -22.81 8.05 10.70
N ALA A 162 -21.85 8.09 9.75
CA ALA A 162 -20.82 9.15 9.73
C ALA A 162 -21.39 10.56 9.57
N LEU A 163 -22.49 10.72 8.85
CA LEU A 163 -23.17 12.01 8.66
C LEU A 163 -24.16 12.34 9.78
N SER A 164 -24.70 11.32 10.46
CA SER A 164 -25.72 11.46 11.52
C SER A 164 -25.10 11.62 12.90
N LEU A 165 -23.83 11.22 13.10
CA LEU A 165 -23.14 11.42 14.37
C LEU A 165 -23.03 12.92 14.67
N PRO A 166 -23.68 13.40 15.73
CA PRO A 166 -23.48 14.78 16.20
C PRO A 166 -21.98 14.96 16.49
N ASN A 167 -21.47 16.17 16.28
CA ASN A 167 -20.08 16.50 16.58
C ASN A 167 -19.67 15.82 17.90
N LEU A 168 -18.63 15.00 17.88
CA LEU A 168 -18.13 14.23 19.03
C LEU A 168 -17.91 15.11 20.27
N THR A 169 -17.64 16.40 20.06
CA THR A 169 -17.60 17.43 21.12
C THR A 169 -18.89 17.58 21.93
N ARG A 170 -20.06 17.30 21.32
CA ARG A 170 -21.35 17.31 22.04
C ARG A 170 -21.57 16.11 22.95
N LEU A 171 -20.82 15.02 22.70
CA LEU A 171 -20.85 13.82 23.54
C LEU A 171 -19.87 13.90 24.71
N GLY A 172 -19.25 15.06 24.96
CA GLY A 172 -18.27 15.23 26.03
C GLY A 172 -16.93 14.49 25.80
N ILE A 173 -16.74 13.96 24.61
CA ILE A 173 -15.45 13.37 24.22
C ILE A 173 -14.55 14.56 23.90
N ASN A 174 -13.74 14.97 24.89
CA ASN A 174 -12.79 16.05 24.71
C ASN A 174 -11.75 15.60 23.68
N ALA A 175 -11.63 16.39 22.59
CA ALA A 175 -10.63 16.17 21.52
C ALA A 175 -9.17 16.30 22.01
N GLU A 176 -8.96 16.58 23.29
CA GLU A 176 -7.63 16.66 23.92
C GLU A 176 -6.94 15.32 24.14
N SER A 177 -7.66 14.19 23.99
CA SER A 177 -7.00 12.89 23.99
C SER A 177 -6.18 12.73 22.70
N GLY A 178 -4.86 12.61 22.83
CA GLY A 178 -3.93 12.43 21.69
C GLY A 178 -4.38 11.32 20.71
N MET A 179 -5.00 10.27 21.23
CA MET A 179 -5.55 9.15 20.46
C MET A 179 -6.66 9.58 19.47
N LEU A 180 -7.52 10.54 19.82
CA LEU A 180 -8.57 11.03 18.92
C LEU A 180 -7.97 11.87 17.77
N ASN A 181 -6.98 12.70 18.07
CA ASN A 181 -6.27 13.48 17.07
C ASN A 181 -5.48 12.59 16.09
N GLU A 182 -4.87 11.51 16.60
CA GLU A 182 -4.20 10.50 15.75
C GLU A 182 -5.20 9.79 14.84
N ALA A 183 -6.37 9.40 15.35
CA ALA A 183 -7.42 8.76 14.56
C ALA A 183 -7.98 9.67 13.46
N ILE A 184 -8.18 10.96 13.76
CA ILE A 184 -8.61 11.97 12.77
C ILE A 184 -7.52 12.17 11.71
N GLY A 185 -6.26 12.28 12.13
CA GLY A 185 -5.10 12.40 11.25
C GLY A 185 -4.98 11.19 10.31
N LEU A 186 -5.10 9.97 10.86
CA LEU A 186 -5.10 8.73 10.09
C LEU A 186 -6.20 8.72 9.03
N THR A 187 -7.44 9.05 9.42
CA THR A 187 -8.59 9.11 8.50
C THR A 187 -8.34 10.08 7.34
N SER A 188 -7.75 11.24 7.62
CA SER A 188 -7.41 12.24 6.60
C SER A 188 -6.32 11.74 5.64
N ASN A 189 -5.32 11.05 6.15
CA ASN A 189 -4.22 10.49 5.36
C ASN A 189 -4.69 9.35 4.46
N VAL A 190 -5.47 8.41 5.01
CA VAL A 190 -6.08 7.30 4.24
C VAL A 190 -6.96 7.85 3.12
N ARG A 191 -7.83 8.82 3.44
CA ARG A 191 -8.71 9.47 2.46
C ARG A 191 -7.93 10.12 1.32
N ARG A 192 -6.92 10.93 1.67
CA ARG A 192 -6.08 11.61 0.69
C ARG A 192 -5.37 10.60 -0.21
N TYR A 193 -4.75 9.59 0.37
CA TYR A 193 -4.08 8.53 -0.36
C TYR A 193 -5.03 7.82 -1.33
N MET A 194 -6.17 7.32 -0.83
CA MET A 194 -7.13 6.57 -1.63
C MET A 194 -7.72 7.40 -2.77
N ALA A 195 -8.11 8.64 -2.50
CA ALA A 195 -8.66 9.53 -3.52
C ALA A 195 -7.65 9.86 -4.62
N LEU A 196 -6.41 10.19 -4.24
CA LEU A 196 -5.37 10.53 -5.21
C LEU A 196 -4.90 9.30 -6.00
N THR A 197 -4.76 8.15 -5.36
CA THR A 197 -4.43 6.89 -6.02
C THR A 197 -5.54 6.46 -6.98
N ALA A 198 -6.82 6.57 -6.57
CA ALA A 198 -7.96 6.29 -7.43
C ALA A 198 -7.94 7.18 -8.69
N PHE A 199 -7.62 8.46 -8.52
CA PHE A 199 -7.53 9.40 -9.63
C PHE A 199 -6.37 9.06 -10.59
N VAL A 200 -5.18 8.82 -10.07
CA VAL A 200 -4.01 8.45 -10.90
C VAL A 200 -4.27 7.14 -11.63
N ASN A 201 -4.77 6.12 -10.94
CA ASN A 201 -5.08 4.83 -11.54
C ASN A 201 -6.19 4.96 -12.61
N LEU A 202 -7.17 5.88 -12.42
CA LEU A 202 -8.20 6.15 -13.43
C LEU A 202 -7.57 6.68 -14.73
N LEU A 203 -6.61 7.59 -14.63
CA LEU A 203 -5.89 8.09 -15.80
C LEU A 203 -5.11 6.97 -16.49
N VAL A 204 -4.46 6.09 -15.72
CA VAL A 204 -3.79 4.90 -16.24
C VAL A 204 -4.78 3.98 -16.95
N GLY A 205 -5.88 3.62 -16.28
CA GLY A 205 -6.88 2.72 -16.84
C GLY A 205 -7.54 3.27 -18.13
N ILE A 206 -7.78 4.59 -18.19
CA ILE A 206 -8.24 5.25 -19.43
C ILE A 206 -7.17 5.17 -20.51
N GLY A 207 -5.91 5.46 -20.18
CA GLY A 207 -4.80 5.39 -21.13
C GLY A 207 -4.62 3.98 -21.71
N ASP A 208 -4.64 2.97 -20.83
CA ASP A 208 -4.53 1.56 -21.22
C ASP A 208 -5.73 1.12 -22.08
N ALA A 209 -6.96 1.53 -21.72
CA ALA A 209 -8.16 1.25 -22.51
C ALA A 209 -8.10 1.89 -23.91
N LEU A 210 -7.67 3.15 -24.00
CA LEU A 210 -7.53 3.86 -25.29
C LEU A 210 -6.45 3.22 -26.17
N LEU A 211 -5.33 2.81 -25.58
CA LEU A 211 -4.28 2.08 -26.29
C LEU A 211 -4.83 0.78 -26.89
N LEU A 212 -5.49 -0.04 -26.10
CA LEU A 212 -6.06 -1.31 -26.54
C LEU A 212 -7.16 -1.12 -27.58
N TRP A 213 -8.01 -0.13 -27.39
CA TRP A 213 -9.06 0.21 -28.35
C TRP A 213 -8.47 0.65 -29.70
N TYR A 214 -7.40 1.45 -29.69
CA TYR A 214 -6.72 1.90 -30.92
C TYR A 214 -6.16 0.72 -31.73
N PHE A 215 -5.62 -0.30 -31.07
CA PHE A 215 -5.11 -1.51 -31.72
C PHE A 215 -6.19 -2.57 -32.01
N GLY A 216 -7.45 -2.32 -31.66
CA GLY A 216 -8.55 -3.26 -31.89
C GLY A 216 -8.54 -4.48 -30.97
N VAL A 217 -7.84 -4.42 -29.83
CA VAL A 217 -7.85 -5.51 -28.84
C VAL A 217 -9.23 -5.55 -28.17
N PRO A 218 -9.92 -6.71 -28.18
CA PRO A 218 -11.25 -6.82 -27.59
C PRO A 218 -11.24 -6.58 -26.08
N TYR A 219 -12.39 -6.16 -25.57
CA TYR A 219 -12.60 -5.87 -24.13
C TYR A 219 -11.70 -4.73 -23.60
N ALA A 220 -11.28 -3.76 -24.43
CA ALA A 220 -10.39 -2.68 -24.05
C ALA A 220 -10.85 -1.93 -22.77
N LEU A 221 -12.15 -1.65 -22.65
CA LEU A 221 -12.71 -0.99 -21.46
C LEU A 221 -12.62 -1.88 -20.21
N LEU A 222 -12.81 -3.19 -20.35
CA LEU A 222 -12.63 -4.14 -19.25
C LEU A 222 -11.18 -4.14 -18.75
N TRP A 223 -10.20 -4.22 -19.68
CA TRP A 223 -8.78 -4.21 -19.32
C TRP A 223 -8.35 -2.91 -18.66
N GLY A 224 -8.83 -1.76 -19.15
CA GLY A 224 -8.61 -0.48 -18.48
C GLY A 224 -9.21 -0.40 -17.09
N LEU A 225 -10.41 -0.98 -16.87
CA LEU A 225 -11.05 -1.06 -15.56
C LEU A 225 -10.28 -2.00 -14.62
N ILE A 226 -9.81 -3.13 -15.14
CA ILE A 226 -8.94 -4.07 -14.41
C ILE A 226 -7.64 -3.36 -14.00
N ALA A 227 -6.99 -2.62 -14.90
CA ALA A 227 -5.78 -1.85 -14.62
C ALA A 227 -6.04 -0.79 -13.53
N TRP A 228 -7.19 -0.10 -13.57
CA TRP A 228 -7.59 0.83 -12.54
C TRP A 228 -7.72 0.19 -11.17
N VAL A 229 -8.40 -0.96 -11.06
CA VAL A 229 -8.57 -1.68 -9.77
C VAL A 229 -7.26 -2.27 -9.28
N LEU A 230 -6.50 -2.94 -10.16
CA LEU A 230 -5.24 -3.56 -9.80
C LEU A 230 -4.15 -2.53 -9.48
N GLY A 231 -4.24 -1.30 -10.00
CA GLY A 231 -3.35 -0.20 -9.67
C GLY A 231 -3.31 0.17 -8.18
N PHE A 232 -4.30 -0.27 -7.38
CA PHE A 232 -4.26 -0.15 -5.92
C PHE A 232 -3.29 -1.13 -5.26
N ILE A 233 -2.85 -2.17 -5.97
CA ILE A 233 -1.88 -3.15 -5.48
C ILE A 233 -0.46 -2.70 -5.90
N PRO A 234 0.34 -2.13 -4.98
CA PRO A 234 1.65 -1.60 -5.34
C PRO A 234 2.57 -2.66 -5.93
N ALA A 235 3.36 -2.28 -6.91
CA ALA A 235 4.38 -3.07 -7.61
C ALA A 235 3.86 -4.32 -8.35
N VAL A 236 2.82 -4.98 -7.87
CA VAL A 236 2.30 -6.25 -8.42
C VAL A 236 1.15 -6.02 -9.39
N GLY A 237 0.28 -5.04 -9.10
CA GLY A 237 -0.96 -4.80 -9.84
C GLY A 237 -0.75 -4.51 -11.32
N PHE A 238 0.27 -3.73 -11.65
CA PHE A 238 0.65 -3.42 -13.03
C PHE A 238 0.93 -4.70 -13.86
N TRP A 239 1.74 -5.61 -13.33
CA TRP A 239 2.11 -6.83 -14.04
C TRP A 239 0.92 -7.74 -14.28
N ILE A 240 0.03 -7.87 -13.28
CA ILE A 240 -1.19 -8.67 -13.42
C ILE A 240 -2.14 -8.04 -14.45
N ALA A 241 -2.24 -6.71 -14.50
CA ALA A 241 -3.10 -6.01 -15.46
C ALA A 241 -2.56 -6.08 -16.90
N LEU A 242 -1.24 -6.07 -17.07
CA LEU A 242 -0.54 -6.05 -18.36
C LEU A 242 -0.63 -7.40 -19.09
N ILE A 243 -0.42 -8.51 -18.35
CA ILE A 243 -0.21 -9.85 -18.96
C ILE A 243 -1.37 -10.27 -19.87
N PRO A 244 -2.66 -10.24 -19.46
CA PRO A 244 -3.73 -10.76 -20.29
C PRO A 244 -3.96 -10.00 -21.60
N PRO A 245 -4.02 -8.65 -21.63
CA PRO A 245 -4.20 -7.93 -22.89
C PRO A 245 -3.02 -8.10 -23.84
N VAL A 246 -1.79 -8.26 -23.34
CA VAL A 246 -0.62 -8.54 -24.18
C VAL A 246 -0.69 -9.93 -24.78
N LEU A 247 -1.11 -10.95 -24.00
CA LEU A 247 -1.33 -12.30 -24.51
C LEU A 247 -2.43 -12.34 -25.57
N LEU A 248 -3.51 -11.60 -25.35
CA LEU A 248 -4.61 -11.51 -26.30
C LEU A 248 -4.19 -10.80 -27.58
N ALA A 249 -3.44 -9.70 -27.46
CA ALA A 249 -2.87 -9.00 -28.60
C ALA A 249 -1.90 -9.88 -29.42
N TYR A 250 -1.08 -10.67 -28.76
CA TYR A 250 -0.22 -11.67 -29.41
C TYR A 250 -1.05 -12.70 -30.17
N ALA A 251 -2.08 -13.26 -29.54
CA ALA A 251 -2.93 -14.28 -30.16
C ALA A 251 -3.64 -13.77 -31.44
N MET A 252 -4.03 -12.48 -31.45
CA MET A 252 -4.83 -11.90 -32.53
C MET A 252 -3.97 -11.24 -33.63
N PHE A 253 -2.88 -10.58 -33.25
CA PHE A 253 -2.15 -9.66 -34.13
C PHE A 253 -0.65 -9.99 -34.22
N GLY A 254 -0.18 -11.01 -33.49
CA GLY A 254 1.23 -11.45 -33.48
C GLY A 254 2.16 -10.60 -32.61
N THR A 255 3.45 -10.93 -32.68
CA THR A 255 4.50 -10.42 -31.79
C THR A 255 4.67 -8.92 -31.84
N GLN A 256 4.66 -8.34 -33.05
CA GLN A 256 4.91 -6.90 -33.21
C GLN A 256 3.87 -6.04 -32.49
N THR A 257 2.58 -6.34 -32.67
CA THR A 257 1.50 -5.60 -32.00
C THR A 257 1.52 -5.83 -30.49
N ALA A 258 1.76 -7.07 -30.04
CA ALA A 258 1.90 -7.38 -28.63
C ALA A 258 3.03 -6.58 -27.97
N LEU A 259 4.18 -6.44 -28.65
CA LEU A 259 5.31 -5.65 -28.18
C LEU A 259 5.00 -4.16 -28.09
N ILE A 260 4.30 -3.61 -29.10
CA ILE A 260 3.88 -2.19 -29.06
C ILE A 260 2.94 -1.94 -27.88
N ILE A 261 1.98 -2.83 -27.66
CA ILE A 261 1.05 -2.73 -26.50
C ILE A 261 1.79 -2.85 -25.19
N PHE A 262 2.73 -3.81 -25.07
CA PHE A 262 3.57 -3.95 -23.87
C PHE A 262 4.33 -2.64 -23.57
N ILE A 263 5.01 -2.08 -24.57
CA ILE A 263 5.75 -0.82 -24.42
C ILE A 263 4.79 0.33 -24.07
N GLY A 264 3.62 0.41 -24.71
CA GLY A 264 2.59 1.41 -24.40
C GLY A 264 2.13 1.37 -22.94
N TYR A 265 1.85 0.16 -22.41
CA TYR A 265 1.52 -0.04 -20.99
C TYR A 265 2.64 0.41 -20.07
N VAL A 266 3.90 0.03 -20.38
CA VAL A 266 5.07 0.43 -19.59
C VAL A 266 5.24 1.95 -19.60
N LEU A 267 5.03 2.62 -20.75
CA LEU A 267 5.12 4.07 -20.85
C LEU A 267 4.00 4.78 -20.10
N ILE A 268 2.75 4.33 -20.22
CA ILE A 268 1.59 4.91 -19.52
C ILE A 268 1.80 4.79 -18.01
N ASN A 269 2.07 3.57 -17.53
CA ASN A 269 2.27 3.31 -16.11
C ASN A 269 3.55 3.94 -15.57
N GLY A 270 4.65 3.92 -16.32
CA GLY A 270 5.90 4.58 -15.98
C GLY A 270 5.73 6.10 -15.86
N THR A 271 4.98 6.72 -16.76
CA THR A 271 4.64 8.15 -16.70
C THR A 271 3.77 8.44 -15.48
N ALA A 272 2.77 7.60 -15.21
CA ALA A 272 1.93 7.74 -14.03
C ALA A 272 2.75 7.64 -12.74
N ALA A 273 3.62 6.63 -12.61
CA ALA A 273 4.42 6.39 -11.43
C ALA A 273 5.49 7.48 -11.18
N ASN A 274 6.19 7.91 -12.24
CA ASN A 274 7.37 8.77 -12.10
C ASN A 274 7.07 10.27 -12.32
N VAL A 275 5.95 10.62 -12.99
CA VAL A 275 5.62 12.01 -13.33
C VAL A 275 4.34 12.46 -12.64
N ILE A 276 3.25 11.70 -12.78
CA ILE A 276 1.93 12.11 -12.29
C ILE A 276 1.84 11.92 -10.78
N SER A 277 2.17 10.72 -10.28
CA SER A 277 2.07 10.39 -8.85
C SER A 277 2.84 11.36 -7.94
N PRO A 278 4.13 11.70 -8.19
CA PRO A 278 4.84 12.66 -7.36
C PRO A 278 4.22 14.06 -7.35
N ARG A 279 3.67 14.50 -8.48
CA ARG A 279 3.02 15.81 -8.59
C ARG A 279 1.66 15.87 -7.89
N VAL A 280 0.91 14.77 -7.92
CA VAL A 280 -0.44 14.69 -7.38
C VAL A 280 -0.42 14.32 -5.89
N LEU A 281 0.36 13.30 -5.50
CA LEU A 281 0.47 12.87 -4.10
C LEU A 281 1.34 13.80 -3.25
N GLY A 282 2.24 14.57 -3.86
CA GLY A 282 3.19 15.43 -3.16
C GLY A 282 4.28 14.63 -2.46
N LYS A 283 4.79 15.16 -1.33
CA LYS A 283 5.71 14.41 -0.45
C LYS A 283 4.95 13.18 0.04
N GLY A 284 5.38 12.00 -0.40
CA GLY A 284 4.67 10.73 -0.32
C GLY A 284 4.24 10.29 1.08
N LEU A 285 3.64 9.13 1.14
CA LEU A 285 3.33 8.44 2.38
C LEU A 285 4.61 8.24 3.18
N SER A 286 4.57 8.55 4.48
CA SER A 286 5.66 8.26 5.42
C SER A 286 5.73 6.76 5.73
N ILE A 287 5.88 5.93 4.69
CA ILE A 287 5.98 4.46 4.80
C ILE A 287 7.14 4.00 3.93
N SER A 288 8.00 3.16 4.49
CA SER A 288 9.12 2.56 3.76
C SER A 288 8.63 1.78 2.52
N PRO A 289 9.26 1.93 1.34
CA PRO A 289 8.92 1.14 0.15
C PRO A 289 8.98 -0.37 0.39
N LEU A 290 9.91 -0.85 1.23
CA LEU A 290 9.99 -2.25 1.62
C LEU A 290 8.74 -2.69 2.38
N ILE A 291 8.26 -1.86 3.33
CA ILE A 291 7.05 -2.15 4.10
C ILE A 291 5.82 -2.15 3.19
N VAL A 292 5.74 -1.23 2.22
CA VAL A 292 4.67 -1.24 1.21
C VAL A 292 4.66 -2.56 0.44
N PHE A 293 5.81 -3.02 -0.02
CA PHE A 293 5.94 -4.29 -0.74
C PHE A 293 5.55 -5.49 0.13
N VAL A 294 6.11 -5.61 1.32
CA VAL A 294 5.81 -6.69 2.27
C VAL A 294 4.34 -6.69 2.68
N SER A 295 3.73 -5.51 2.86
CA SER A 295 2.34 -5.39 3.26
C SER A 295 1.36 -6.00 2.23
N VAL A 296 1.66 -5.86 0.92
CA VAL A 296 0.84 -6.48 -0.13
C VAL A 296 0.80 -8.00 0.03
N PHE A 297 1.93 -8.63 0.32
CA PHE A 297 1.97 -10.09 0.53
C PHE A 297 1.27 -10.50 1.81
N ILE A 298 1.51 -9.79 2.93
CA ILE A 298 0.88 -10.12 4.22
C ILE A 298 -0.64 -9.96 4.13
N TRP A 299 -1.12 -8.79 3.71
CA TRP A 299 -2.56 -8.53 3.64
C TRP A 299 -3.23 -9.33 2.52
N GLY A 300 -2.52 -9.55 1.39
CA GLY A 300 -2.99 -10.40 0.30
C GLY A 300 -3.12 -11.86 0.73
N TRP A 301 -2.19 -12.39 1.50
CA TRP A 301 -2.26 -13.74 2.05
C TRP A 301 -3.36 -13.88 3.11
N LEU A 302 -3.53 -12.85 3.96
CA LEU A 302 -4.47 -12.87 5.08
C LEU A 302 -5.93 -12.69 4.62
N LEU A 303 -6.17 -11.71 3.74
CA LEU A 303 -7.49 -11.24 3.34
C LEU A 303 -7.79 -11.45 1.84
N GLY A 304 -6.87 -12.08 1.10
CA GLY A 304 -7.01 -12.29 -0.35
C GLY A 304 -6.86 -11.01 -1.17
N GLY A 305 -7.48 -10.96 -2.36
CA GLY A 305 -7.35 -9.84 -3.30
C GLY A 305 -7.75 -8.49 -2.72
N ILE A 306 -8.81 -8.44 -1.90
CA ILE A 306 -9.25 -7.21 -1.21
C ILE A 306 -8.18 -6.76 -0.21
N GLY A 307 -7.54 -7.68 0.51
CA GLY A 307 -6.43 -7.36 1.39
C GLY A 307 -5.24 -6.74 0.65
N ALA A 308 -4.90 -7.25 -0.54
CA ALA A 308 -3.86 -6.68 -1.38
C ALA A 308 -4.21 -5.25 -1.87
N ILE A 309 -5.47 -5.01 -2.26
CA ILE A 309 -5.98 -3.68 -2.66
C ILE A 309 -5.92 -2.71 -1.48
N LEU A 310 -6.27 -3.16 -0.28
CA LEU A 310 -6.29 -2.35 0.94
C LEU A 310 -4.97 -2.39 1.72
N ALA A 311 -3.90 -2.96 1.16
CA ALA A 311 -2.64 -3.18 1.88
C ALA A 311 -2.07 -1.90 2.50
N ILE A 312 -2.05 -0.79 1.77
CA ILE A 312 -1.55 0.49 2.28
C ILE A 312 -2.46 1.08 3.35
N PRO A 313 -3.79 1.23 3.17
CA PRO A 313 -4.67 1.68 4.24
C PRO A 313 -4.58 0.87 5.53
N LEU A 314 -4.51 -0.47 5.40
CA LEU A 314 -4.39 -1.35 6.56
C LEU A 314 -3.04 -1.22 7.25
N THR A 315 -1.97 -1.02 6.48
CA THR A 315 -0.64 -0.78 7.03
C THR A 315 -0.56 0.58 7.72
N MET A 316 -1.18 1.63 7.17
CA MET A 316 -1.31 2.93 7.84
C MET A 316 -2.05 2.80 9.18
N LEU A 317 -3.13 2.04 9.20
CA LEU A 317 -3.89 1.75 10.43
C LEU A 317 -3.01 0.97 11.44
N LEU A 318 -2.27 -0.02 10.98
CA LEU A 318 -1.36 -0.80 11.83
C LEU A 318 -0.26 0.08 12.43
N ILE A 319 0.37 0.94 11.63
CA ILE A 319 1.40 1.89 12.09
C ILE A 319 0.83 2.83 13.15
N ALA A 320 -0.38 3.35 12.94
CA ALA A 320 -1.04 4.23 13.91
C ALA A 320 -1.36 3.50 15.22
N ILE A 321 -1.86 2.27 15.16
CA ILE A 321 -2.11 1.45 16.36
C ILE A 321 -0.80 1.18 17.11
N LEU A 322 0.26 0.77 16.41
CA LEU A 322 1.56 0.51 17.02
C LEU A 322 2.20 1.78 17.62
N GLY A 323 1.99 2.92 17.00
CA GLY A 323 2.44 4.23 17.47
C GLY A 323 1.76 4.69 18.76
N GLY A 324 0.51 4.28 18.99
CA GLY A 324 -0.25 4.60 20.20
C GLY A 324 0.25 3.91 21.48
N PHE A 325 1.08 2.85 21.38
CA PHE A 325 1.57 2.12 22.55
C PHE A 325 3.08 2.31 22.74
N PRO A 326 3.58 2.73 23.92
CA PRO A 326 4.99 3.01 24.16
C PRO A 326 5.92 1.83 23.82
N HIS A 327 5.47 0.59 24.06
CA HIS A 327 6.25 -0.62 23.82
C HIS A 327 6.41 -0.97 22.33
N THR A 328 5.54 -0.50 21.45
CA THR A 328 5.53 -0.81 20.02
C THR A 328 5.88 0.39 19.13
N GLN A 329 6.07 1.58 19.69
CA GLN A 329 6.44 2.79 18.95
C GLN A 329 7.72 2.63 18.11
N TRP A 330 8.70 1.86 18.61
CA TRP A 330 9.92 1.58 17.86
C TRP A 330 9.63 0.87 16.53
N LEU A 331 8.65 -0.05 16.53
CA LEU A 331 8.24 -0.77 15.33
C LEU A 331 7.48 0.16 14.37
N ALA A 332 6.59 1.02 14.89
CA ALA A 332 5.92 2.04 14.09
C ALA A 332 6.93 2.97 13.40
N ARG A 333 7.96 3.44 14.13
CA ARG A 333 9.04 4.26 13.57
C ARG A 333 9.85 3.51 12.51
N LEU A 334 10.15 2.22 12.72
CA LEU A 334 10.86 1.39 11.75
C LEU A 334 10.03 1.23 10.44
N MET A 335 8.72 1.13 10.56
CA MET A 335 7.82 1.01 9.41
C MET A 335 7.58 2.34 8.69
N SER A 336 7.76 3.46 9.39
CA SER A 336 7.57 4.80 8.86
C SER A 336 8.88 5.34 8.29
N TYR A 337 8.95 5.52 6.98
CA TYR A 337 10.07 6.19 6.32
C TYR A 337 9.72 7.65 6.08
N VAL A 338 10.48 8.58 6.65
CA VAL A 338 10.32 10.02 6.41
C VAL A 338 11.51 10.51 5.58
N PRO A 339 11.35 10.67 4.25
CA PRO A 339 12.40 11.22 3.41
C PRO A 339 12.70 12.67 3.84
N GLY A 340 13.91 12.96 4.31
CA GLY A 340 14.36 14.30 4.68
C GLY A 340 14.24 14.66 6.17
N SER A 341 13.76 13.77 7.04
CA SER A 341 13.86 13.95 8.50
C SER A 341 15.23 13.53 9.06
N GLU A 342 16.11 13.00 8.21
CA GLU A 342 17.47 12.61 8.59
C GLU A 342 18.26 13.76 9.25
N LYS A 343 18.00 15.01 8.90
CA LYS A 343 18.73 16.16 9.48
C LYS A 343 18.23 16.60 10.85
N GLU A 344 16.97 16.41 11.19
CA GLU A 344 16.43 16.78 12.52
C GLU A 344 16.37 15.58 13.46
N GLY A 345 15.93 14.41 12.99
CA GLY A 345 15.88 13.19 13.80
C GLY A 345 17.27 12.60 14.12
N ASP A 346 18.22 12.70 13.18
CA ASP A 346 19.60 12.26 13.41
C ASP A 346 20.35 13.22 14.35
N ALA A 347 20.04 14.51 14.33
CA ALA A 347 20.59 15.47 15.28
C ALA A 347 20.08 15.21 16.71
N GLU A 348 18.79 14.95 16.89
CA GLU A 348 18.20 14.60 18.19
C GLU A 348 18.62 13.20 18.67
N ALA A 349 18.65 12.19 17.79
CA ALA A 349 19.14 10.85 18.12
C ALA A 349 20.64 10.85 18.43
N MET A 350 21.42 11.66 17.71
CA MET A 350 22.86 11.82 17.95
C MET A 350 23.13 12.60 19.24
N ASP A 351 22.30 13.57 19.59
CA ASP A 351 22.38 14.31 20.86
C ASP A 351 21.95 13.44 22.05
N GLN A 352 20.90 12.63 21.90
CA GLN A 352 20.51 11.64 22.90
C GLN A 352 21.56 10.52 23.07
N ALA A 353 22.16 10.05 21.97
CA ALA A 353 23.26 9.08 22.01
C ALA A 353 24.52 9.68 22.63
N LYS A 354 24.87 10.93 22.33
CA LYS A 354 25.96 11.65 22.98
C LYS A 354 25.68 11.89 24.46
N GLY A 355 24.45 12.26 24.83
CA GLY A 355 24.02 12.38 26.23
C GLY A 355 24.13 11.06 26.99
N PHE A 356 23.70 9.94 26.38
CA PHE A 356 23.84 8.61 26.97
C PHE A 356 25.29 8.18 27.10
N LEU A 357 26.13 8.39 26.08
CA LEU A 357 27.55 8.07 26.10
C LEU A 357 28.33 8.93 27.10
N SER A 358 27.98 10.20 27.26
CA SER A 358 28.59 11.06 28.27
C SER A 358 28.20 10.64 29.69
N GLY A 359 26.98 10.20 29.92
CA GLY A 359 26.52 9.64 31.17
C GLY A 359 27.21 8.30 31.53
N LEU A 360 27.49 7.46 30.52
CA LEU A 360 28.29 6.23 30.70
C LEU A 360 29.76 6.55 31.03
N ARG A 361 30.35 7.59 30.38
CA ARG A 361 31.73 8.01 30.62
C ARG A 361 31.92 8.56 32.02
N GLN A 362 30.92 9.21 32.61
CA GLN A 362 30.94 9.68 34.00
C GLN A 362 30.79 8.54 35.03
N ARG A 363 30.22 7.38 34.64
CA ARG A 363 30.05 6.21 35.52
C ARG A 363 31.22 5.25 35.52
N ILE A 364 32.21 5.42 34.64
CA ILE A 364 33.45 4.63 34.64
C ILE A 364 34.44 5.32 35.57
N PRO A 365 34.78 4.73 36.76
CA PRO A 365 35.80 5.35 37.61
C PRO A 365 37.11 5.41 36.85
N SER A 366 37.72 6.57 36.81
CA SER A 366 39.08 6.71 36.28
C SER A 366 40.03 5.76 36.97
N PRO A 367 40.93 5.03 36.29
CA PRO A 367 41.94 4.22 36.94
C PRO A 367 42.77 5.12 37.84
N ARG A 368 42.74 4.82 39.14
CA ARG A 368 43.67 5.48 40.10
C ARG A 368 45.08 5.27 39.58
N SER A 369 45.74 6.32 39.17
CA SER A 369 47.19 6.34 38.96
C SER A 369 47.86 6.03 40.26
N GLY A 370 48.41 4.81 40.36
CA GLY A 370 49.17 4.35 41.48
C GLY A 370 50.34 5.26 41.76
N GLY A 371 50.40 5.67 43.02
CA GLY A 371 51.48 6.47 43.55
C GLY A 371 52.82 5.80 43.38
N ARG A 372 53.78 6.60 42.90
CA ARG A 372 55.19 6.29 43.04
C ARG A 372 55.78 7.37 43.94
N SER A 373 55.97 7.00 45.17
CA SER A 373 56.87 7.68 46.13
C SER A 373 58.26 7.79 45.55
N GLN A 374 58.79 8.99 45.46
CA GLN A 374 60.24 9.22 45.52
C GLN A 374 60.49 10.40 46.45
N ASP A 375 60.91 10.01 47.67
CA ASP A 375 61.76 10.81 48.52
C ASP A 375 63.07 11.14 47.77
N ALA A 376 63.53 12.40 47.82
CA ALA A 376 64.91 12.73 48.18
C ALA A 376 65.19 14.25 47.97
N ALA A 377 65.64 14.81 49.09
CA ALA A 377 66.65 15.85 49.17
C ALA A 377 66.36 17.28 48.74
N LYS A 378 66.20 18.16 49.73
CA LYS A 378 66.73 19.54 49.77
C LYS A 378 68.29 19.54 49.73
N PRO A 379 69.00 20.61 49.31
CA PRO A 379 69.03 21.92 50.03
C PRO A 379 69.26 23.16 49.18
N GLY A 380 68.95 24.30 49.76
CA GLY A 380 69.83 25.47 49.82
C GLY A 380 69.54 26.71 48.99
N ALA A 381 69.08 27.72 49.68
CA ALA A 381 69.60 29.08 49.78
C ALA A 381 69.44 30.15 48.65
N ALA A 382 68.92 31.27 49.13
CA ALA A 382 69.25 32.65 48.80
C ALA A 382 68.77 33.19 47.41
N GLY A 383 68.13 34.27 47.35
CA GLY A 383 68.16 35.61 47.90
C GLY A 383 67.49 36.55 46.90
N GLN A 384 66.82 37.52 47.45
CA GLN A 384 66.74 38.93 46.96
C GLN A 384 66.24 39.12 45.50
N ASP A 385 65.45 40.06 45.12
CA ASP A 385 65.03 41.32 45.68
C ASP A 385 64.06 42.03 44.70
N GLN A 386 63.18 42.87 45.25
CA GLN A 386 62.64 44.12 44.67
C GLN A 386 61.81 44.19 43.38
N THR A 387 60.57 44.46 43.58
CA THR A 387 59.63 45.50 43.03
C THR A 387 60.30 46.71 42.28
N PRO A 388 59.53 47.67 41.62
CA PRO A 388 58.11 47.65 41.12
C PRO A 388 57.96 48.30 39.70
N ALA A 389 56.78 48.28 39.30
CA ALA A 389 56.01 49.12 38.35
C ALA A 389 56.68 50.33 37.63
N PRO A 390 56.13 50.96 36.55
CA PRO A 390 54.69 51.32 36.50
C PRO A 390 53.86 50.59 35.42
#